data_18cb5e13282abc21302627c6cda9aded
#
_entry.id   18cb5e13282abc21302627c6cda9aded
#
_cell.length_a   1.000
_cell.length_b   1.000
_cell.length_c   1.000
_cell.angle_alpha   90.00
_cell.angle_beta   90.00
_cell.angle_gamma   90.00
#
_symmetry.space_group_name_H-M   'P 1'
#
loop_
_entity.id
_entity.type
_entity.pdbx_description
1 polymer ?
#
loop_
_entity_poly.entity_id
_entity_poly.type
_entity_poly.pdbx_seq_one_letter_code
_entity_poly.pdbx_strand_id
1 'polypeptide(L)'
;MPLYIAATEAEAKYLDKPVVISGIGTLAAAITLCKELSRSTPDRVINFGTAGALAPMSGEFEITEVIKHDFDTETLKAITGLDIPNRITLSPITGLPQARLATGDSFIGSSQQRQALQTRADLCDMEGYAIAAVCAAFEVPCTLIKQVSDNADEQAARTWAQAVELGAQRLADAIAKL
;
A
#
# COMPACT_ATOMS: atom_id res chain seq x y z
N MET A 1 1.74 -3.47 21.19
CA MET A 1 2.46 -4.24 20.15
C MET A 1 1.93 -3.86 18.77
N PRO A 2 2.74 -3.82 17.71
CA PRO A 2 2.25 -3.53 16.36
C PRO A 2 1.37 -4.64 15.81
N LEU A 3 0.40 -4.28 14.95
CA LEU A 3 -0.39 -5.17 14.13
C LEU A 3 0.22 -5.20 12.73
N TYR A 4 0.57 -6.39 12.25
CA TYR A 4 1.10 -6.61 10.91
C TYR A 4 -0.04 -7.03 9.97
N ILE A 5 -0.11 -6.42 8.78
CA ILE A 5 -1.16 -6.70 7.79
C ILE A 5 -0.58 -6.73 6.37
N ALA A 6 -0.92 -7.77 5.62
CA ALA A 6 -0.57 -7.97 4.22
C ALA A 6 -1.80 -8.37 3.41
N ALA A 7 -1.78 -8.18 2.09
CA ALA A 7 -2.89 -8.55 1.24
C ALA A 7 -3.02 -10.06 1.09
N THR A 8 -1.88 -10.77 1.01
CA THR A 8 -1.84 -12.21 0.70
C THR A 8 -0.91 -12.97 1.65
N GLU A 9 -1.17 -14.27 1.80
CA GLU A 9 -0.27 -15.18 2.54
C GLU A 9 1.12 -15.27 1.88
N ALA A 10 1.18 -15.13 0.55
CA ALA A 10 2.44 -15.16 -0.18
C ALA A 10 3.37 -14.00 0.22
N GLU A 11 2.84 -12.81 0.43
CA GLU A 11 3.61 -11.66 0.91
C GLU A 11 4.03 -11.80 2.37
N ALA A 12 3.24 -12.49 3.19
CA ALA A 12 3.49 -12.71 4.61
C ALA A 12 4.40 -13.91 4.91
N LYS A 13 4.74 -14.73 3.90
CA LYS A 13 5.32 -16.09 4.01
C LYS A 13 6.53 -16.20 4.95
N TYR A 14 7.38 -15.20 4.98
CA TYR A 14 8.67 -15.26 5.70
C TYR A 14 8.71 -14.39 6.97
N LEU A 15 7.62 -13.70 7.30
CA LEU A 15 7.57 -12.92 8.53
C LEU A 15 7.21 -13.83 9.72
N ASP A 16 8.15 -14.01 10.64
CA ASP A 16 7.96 -14.79 11.87
C ASP A 16 7.22 -13.96 12.95
N LYS A 17 6.02 -13.50 12.60
CA LYS A 17 5.10 -12.75 13.47
C LYS A 17 3.66 -13.03 13.01
N PRO A 18 2.66 -12.92 13.90
CA PRO A 18 1.25 -12.99 13.49
C PRO A 18 0.93 -11.89 12.47
N VAL A 19 0.40 -12.28 11.31
CA VAL A 19 0.01 -11.37 10.24
C VAL A 19 -1.48 -11.51 9.95
N VAL A 20 -2.18 -10.40 9.87
CA VAL A 20 -3.56 -10.34 9.38
C VAL A 20 -3.53 -10.33 7.85
N ILE A 21 -4.23 -11.27 7.24
CA ILE A 21 -4.39 -11.30 5.77
C ILE A 21 -5.66 -10.55 5.42
N SER A 22 -5.51 -9.42 4.74
CA SER A 22 -6.63 -8.53 4.41
C SER A 22 -7.45 -8.98 3.22
N GLY A 23 -6.85 -9.75 2.31
CA GLY A 23 -7.36 -9.90 0.95
C GLY A 23 -6.94 -8.71 0.06
N ILE A 24 -7.13 -8.88 -1.25
CA ILE A 24 -6.74 -7.89 -2.27
C ILE A 24 -7.86 -6.85 -2.43
N GLY A 25 -7.46 -5.59 -2.59
CA GLY A 25 -8.33 -4.47 -2.91
C GLY A 25 -8.74 -3.63 -1.70
N THR A 26 -9.15 -2.38 -1.99
CA THR A 26 -9.39 -1.37 -0.96
C THR A 26 -10.51 -1.75 0.00
N LEU A 27 -11.58 -2.36 -0.51
CA LEU A 27 -12.73 -2.74 0.32
C LEU A 27 -12.39 -3.89 1.27
N ALA A 28 -11.70 -4.92 0.80
CA ALA A 28 -11.28 -6.07 1.62
C ALA A 28 -10.33 -5.61 2.74
N ALA A 29 -9.34 -4.79 2.40
CA ALA A 29 -8.39 -4.22 3.34
C ALA A 29 -9.09 -3.38 4.42
N ALA A 30 -10.00 -2.48 4.03
CA ALA A 30 -10.75 -1.65 4.95
C ALA A 30 -11.61 -2.47 5.92
N ILE A 31 -12.40 -3.42 5.40
CA ILE A 31 -13.29 -4.25 6.24
C ILE A 31 -12.50 -5.08 7.24
N THR A 32 -11.40 -5.69 6.79
CA THR A 32 -10.56 -6.53 7.65
C THR A 32 -9.90 -5.70 8.74
N LEU A 33 -9.27 -4.58 8.38
CA LEU A 33 -8.60 -3.75 9.37
C LEU A 33 -9.58 -3.10 10.36
N CYS A 34 -10.75 -2.65 9.91
CA CYS A 34 -11.80 -2.14 10.82
C CYS A 34 -12.20 -3.20 11.87
N LYS A 35 -12.37 -4.47 11.47
CA LYS A 35 -12.69 -5.56 12.41
C LYS A 35 -11.59 -5.77 13.44
N GLU A 36 -10.33 -5.74 13.03
CA GLU A 36 -9.19 -5.91 13.94
C GLU A 36 -9.07 -4.73 14.92
N LEU A 37 -9.14 -3.48 14.42
CA LEU A 37 -9.03 -2.29 15.27
C LEU A 37 -10.24 -2.09 16.20
N SER A 38 -11.41 -2.63 15.84
CA SER A 38 -12.58 -2.66 16.74
C SER A 38 -12.44 -3.64 17.90
N ARG A 39 -11.52 -4.60 17.82
CA ARG A 39 -11.27 -5.60 18.89
C ARG A 39 -10.12 -5.20 19.80
N SER A 40 -9.13 -4.53 19.25
CA SER A 40 -7.94 -4.11 20.00
C SER A 40 -7.29 -2.90 19.33
N THR A 41 -6.66 -2.04 20.14
CA THR A 41 -5.91 -0.88 19.63
C THR A 41 -4.41 -1.19 19.70
N PRO A 42 -3.75 -1.51 18.57
CA PRO A 42 -2.30 -1.70 18.55
C PRO A 42 -1.56 -0.36 18.67
N ASP A 43 -0.30 -0.39 19.06
CA ASP A 43 0.56 0.80 19.10
C ASP A 43 0.78 1.39 17.70
N ARG A 44 0.71 0.54 16.67
CA ARG A 44 0.88 0.88 15.26
C ARG A 44 0.36 -0.23 14.36
N VAL A 45 -0.15 0.13 13.19
CA VAL A 45 -0.37 -0.80 12.08
C VAL A 45 0.84 -0.72 11.14
N ILE A 46 1.40 -1.87 10.79
CA ILE A 46 2.45 -2.03 9.79
C ILE A 46 1.88 -2.83 8.63
N ASN A 47 1.54 -2.15 7.55
CA ASN A 47 1.20 -2.80 6.29
C ASN A 47 2.47 -3.01 5.48
N PHE A 48 2.58 -4.18 4.90
CA PHE A 48 3.66 -4.51 3.98
C PHE A 48 3.13 -5.35 2.83
N GLY A 49 3.79 -5.26 1.69
CA GLY A 49 3.39 -5.98 0.48
C GLY A 49 4.12 -5.48 -0.76
N THR A 50 3.71 -6.00 -1.91
CA THR A 50 4.27 -5.65 -3.20
C THR A 50 3.63 -4.39 -3.78
N ALA A 51 4.34 -3.73 -4.69
CA ALA A 51 3.85 -2.57 -5.46
C ALA A 51 4.50 -2.53 -6.84
N GLY A 52 3.75 -2.06 -7.83
CA GLY A 52 4.27 -1.75 -9.17
C GLY A 52 5.00 -0.41 -9.18
N ALA A 53 6.13 -0.32 -9.89
CA ALA A 53 6.89 0.91 -10.05
C ALA A 53 6.31 1.78 -11.18
N LEU A 54 5.98 3.03 -10.86
CA LEU A 54 5.53 4.03 -11.84
C LEU A 54 6.71 4.79 -12.48
N ALA A 55 7.88 4.75 -11.84
CA ALA A 55 9.15 5.27 -12.33
C ALA A 55 10.23 4.18 -12.23
N PRO A 56 11.38 4.30 -12.92
CA PRO A 56 12.47 3.33 -12.80
C PRO A 56 13.02 3.27 -11.38
N MET A 57 12.60 2.26 -10.61
CA MET A 57 13.03 2.05 -9.23
C MET A 57 12.91 0.57 -8.84
N SER A 58 13.63 0.16 -7.80
CA SER A 58 13.66 -1.21 -7.30
C SER A 58 14.03 -1.22 -5.81
N GLY A 59 13.68 -2.28 -5.11
CA GLY A 59 13.95 -2.42 -3.67
C GLY A 59 12.74 -2.17 -2.80
N GLU A 60 13.00 -1.86 -1.54
CA GLU A 60 12.00 -1.65 -0.50
C GLU A 60 11.91 -0.15 -0.17
N PHE A 61 10.68 0.32 0.01
CA PHE A 61 10.39 1.73 0.28
C PHE A 61 9.41 1.88 1.44
N GLU A 62 9.63 2.89 2.27
CA GLU A 62 8.64 3.36 3.21
C GLU A 62 7.79 4.46 2.57
N ILE A 63 6.48 4.35 2.67
CA ILE A 63 5.55 5.28 2.05
C ILE A 63 5.31 6.47 2.98
N THR A 64 5.54 7.66 2.44
CA THR A 64 5.30 8.93 3.16
C THR A 64 4.06 9.66 2.71
N GLU A 65 3.50 9.29 1.57
CA GLU A 65 2.27 9.85 1.04
C GLU A 65 1.52 8.78 0.27
N VAL A 66 0.22 8.68 0.48
CA VAL A 66 -0.65 7.79 -0.29
C VAL A 66 -1.85 8.55 -0.84
N ILE A 67 -2.18 8.28 -2.12
CA ILE A 67 -3.35 8.85 -2.80
C ILE A 67 -4.28 7.74 -3.29
N LYS A 68 -5.60 8.02 -3.33
CA LYS A 68 -6.56 7.19 -4.06
C LYS A 68 -6.61 7.64 -5.51
N HIS A 69 -6.08 6.82 -6.43
CA HIS A 69 -5.90 7.26 -7.81
C HIS A 69 -7.15 7.10 -8.70
N ASP A 70 -8.03 6.19 -8.35
CA ASP A 70 -9.26 5.86 -9.08
C ASP A 70 -10.53 6.52 -8.49
N PHE A 71 -10.35 7.58 -7.69
CA PHE A 71 -11.43 8.38 -7.13
C PHE A 71 -11.33 9.82 -7.66
N ASP A 72 -12.28 10.22 -8.52
CA ASP A 72 -12.27 11.51 -9.19
C ASP A 72 -12.83 12.62 -8.28
N THR A 73 -11.96 13.11 -7.40
CA THR A 73 -12.30 14.17 -6.45
C THR A 73 -12.53 15.52 -7.10
N GLU A 74 -11.91 15.80 -8.24
CA GLU A 74 -12.08 17.08 -8.96
C GLU A 74 -13.49 17.19 -9.54
N THR A 75 -13.95 16.14 -10.23
CA THR A 75 -15.33 16.11 -10.76
C THR A 75 -16.35 16.15 -9.61
N LEU A 76 -16.12 15.39 -8.54
CA LEU A 76 -17.02 15.41 -7.40
C LEU A 76 -17.07 16.77 -6.72
N LYS A 77 -15.95 17.45 -6.56
CA LYS A 77 -15.90 18.82 -6.04
C LYS A 77 -16.68 19.80 -6.92
N ALA A 78 -16.53 19.68 -8.24
CA ALA A 78 -17.26 20.53 -9.19
C ALA A 78 -18.79 20.33 -9.10
N ILE A 79 -19.25 19.08 -8.86
CA ILE A 79 -20.68 18.74 -8.78
C ILE A 79 -21.28 19.09 -7.42
N THR A 80 -20.55 18.79 -6.32
CA THR A 80 -21.10 18.84 -4.96
C THR A 80 -20.68 20.07 -4.17
N GLY A 81 -19.63 20.76 -4.59
CA GLY A 81 -18.97 21.84 -3.82
C GLY A 81 -18.17 21.34 -2.61
N LEU A 82 -18.14 20.02 -2.36
CA LEU A 82 -17.41 19.44 -1.25
C LEU A 82 -15.93 19.24 -1.57
N ASP A 83 -15.08 19.58 -0.63
CA ASP A 83 -13.65 19.25 -0.72
C ASP A 83 -13.42 17.85 -0.12
N ILE A 84 -13.17 16.87 -1.00
CA ILE A 84 -13.00 15.48 -0.61
C ILE A 84 -11.51 15.14 -0.65
N PRO A 85 -10.82 15.01 0.49
CA PRO A 85 -9.41 14.68 0.50
C PRO A 85 -9.19 13.25 -0.02
N ASN A 86 -8.21 13.11 -0.92
CA ASN A 86 -7.79 11.81 -1.45
C ASN A 86 -6.31 11.53 -1.22
N ARG A 87 -5.71 12.24 -0.26
CA ARG A 87 -4.28 12.19 0.06
C ARG A 87 -4.10 12.06 1.57
N ILE A 88 -3.23 11.16 1.98
CA ILE A 88 -2.85 10.96 3.38
C ILE A 88 -1.33 11.01 3.48
N THR A 89 -0.80 11.82 4.40
CA THR A 89 0.62 11.89 4.70
C THR A 89 0.94 10.99 5.88
N LEU A 90 2.05 10.24 5.79
CA LEU A 90 2.54 9.32 6.80
C LEU A 90 3.92 9.76 7.28
N SER A 91 4.19 9.57 8.57
CA SER A 91 5.50 9.87 9.16
C SER A 91 6.41 8.65 9.05
N PRO A 92 7.57 8.76 8.38
CA PRO A 92 8.50 7.65 8.24
C PRO A 92 9.20 7.31 9.56
N ILE A 93 9.47 6.01 9.78
CA ILE A 93 10.12 5.51 10.99
C ILE A 93 11.21 4.48 10.73
N THR A 94 11.29 3.92 9.49
CA THR A 94 12.14 2.74 9.24
C THR A 94 13.55 3.08 8.78
N GLY A 95 13.77 4.28 8.25
CA GLY A 95 15.01 4.66 7.59
C GLY A 95 15.19 4.08 6.17
N LEU A 96 14.19 3.37 5.64
CA LEU A 96 14.17 2.95 4.25
C LEU A 96 14.06 4.17 3.30
N PRO A 97 14.47 4.05 2.03
CA PRO A 97 14.14 5.02 1.01
C PRO A 97 12.64 5.33 1.00
N GLN A 98 12.28 6.59 0.77
CA GLN A 98 10.89 7.04 0.82
C GLN A 98 10.28 7.09 -0.58
N ALA A 99 8.96 6.83 -0.66
CA ALA A 99 8.21 6.90 -1.90
C ALA A 99 6.76 7.37 -1.66
N ARG A 100 6.12 7.85 -2.73
CA ARG A 100 4.69 8.15 -2.77
C ARG A 100 3.95 6.98 -3.41
N LEU A 101 2.78 6.63 -2.88
CA LEU A 101 1.99 5.48 -3.31
C LEU A 101 0.65 5.93 -3.92
N ALA A 102 0.28 5.35 -5.05
CA ALA A 102 -1.06 5.47 -5.64
C ALA A 102 -1.83 4.16 -5.44
N THR A 103 -2.91 4.19 -4.68
CA THR A 103 -3.77 3.01 -4.43
C THR A 103 -5.06 3.09 -5.23
N GLY A 104 -5.50 1.96 -5.78
CA GLY A 104 -6.82 1.83 -6.42
C GLY A 104 -7.21 0.38 -6.64
N ASP A 105 -8.48 0.14 -6.97
CA ASP A 105 -9.02 -1.20 -7.21
C ASP A 105 -8.80 -1.68 -8.67
N SER A 106 -8.13 -0.86 -9.49
CA SER A 106 -7.70 -1.21 -10.83
C SER A 106 -6.23 -1.58 -10.84
N PHE A 107 -5.91 -2.81 -11.25
CA PHE A 107 -4.53 -3.23 -11.46
C PHE A 107 -3.88 -2.41 -12.58
N ILE A 108 -2.73 -1.80 -12.30
CA ILE A 108 -1.98 -1.03 -13.30
C ILE A 108 -1.06 -1.98 -14.06
N GLY A 109 -1.47 -2.32 -15.28
CA GLY A 109 -0.83 -3.31 -16.13
C GLY A 109 -0.59 -2.84 -17.56
N SER A 110 -0.49 -1.52 -17.79
CA SER A 110 -0.13 -0.96 -19.08
C SER A 110 0.70 0.30 -18.97
N SER A 111 1.58 0.51 -19.94
CA SER A 111 2.42 1.71 -20.05
C SER A 111 1.58 2.99 -20.08
N GLN A 112 0.39 2.96 -20.67
CA GLN A 112 -0.54 4.10 -20.68
C GLN A 112 -1.05 4.46 -19.28
N GLN A 113 -1.51 3.45 -18.52
CA GLN A 113 -1.96 3.65 -17.13
C GLN A 113 -0.83 4.15 -16.24
N ARG A 114 0.37 3.55 -16.36
CA ARG A 114 1.57 4.00 -15.66
C ARG A 114 1.88 5.48 -15.93
N GLN A 115 1.91 5.90 -17.19
CA GLN A 115 2.19 7.30 -17.56
C GLN A 115 1.18 8.28 -16.97
N ALA A 116 -0.09 7.90 -16.85
CA ALA A 116 -1.12 8.75 -16.25
C ALA A 116 -0.90 8.98 -14.73
N LEU A 117 -0.20 8.07 -14.05
CA LEU A 117 0.03 8.12 -12.61
C LEU A 117 1.43 8.60 -12.21
N GLN A 118 2.45 8.44 -13.05
CA GLN A 118 3.85 8.67 -12.70
C GLN A 118 4.18 10.10 -12.21
N THR A 119 3.36 11.10 -12.55
CA THR A 119 3.51 12.47 -12.03
C THR A 119 2.93 12.64 -10.64
N ARG A 120 2.06 11.72 -10.21
CA ARG A 120 1.29 11.81 -8.97
C ARG A 120 1.88 10.93 -7.85
N ALA A 121 2.53 9.82 -8.22
CA ALA A 121 3.12 8.86 -7.30
C ALA A 121 4.32 8.14 -7.94
N ASP A 122 5.07 7.42 -7.13
CA ASP A 122 6.27 6.68 -7.51
C ASP A 122 5.98 5.18 -7.63
N LEU A 123 5.03 4.68 -6.83
CA LEU A 123 4.57 3.29 -6.75
C LEU A 123 3.06 3.20 -6.85
N CYS A 124 2.53 2.01 -7.21
CA CYS A 124 1.10 1.72 -7.17
C CYS A 124 0.79 0.37 -6.51
N ASP A 125 -0.31 0.34 -5.75
CA ASP A 125 -0.83 -0.87 -5.09
C ASP A 125 -2.37 -0.88 -5.09
N MET A 126 -2.96 -1.83 -4.33
CA MET A 126 -4.41 -1.96 -4.24
C MET A 126 -4.98 -1.83 -2.81
N GLU A 127 -4.18 -1.58 -1.76
CA GLU A 127 -4.65 -1.57 -0.36
C GLU A 127 -4.20 -0.35 0.45
N GLY A 128 -3.03 0.21 0.17
CA GLY A 128 -2.33 1.15 1.05
C GLY A 128 -3.16 2.35 1.49
N TYR A 129 -3.92 2.96 0.57
CA TYR A 129 -4.79 4.09 0.93
C TYR A 129 -5.90 3.67 1.91
N ALA A 130 -6.52 2.52 1.68
CA ALA A 130 -7.60 2.04 2.54
C ALA A 130 -7.09 1.76 3.96
N ILE A 131 -5.91 1.15 4.07
CA ILE A 131 -5.27 0.89 5.36
C ILE A 131 -4.92 2.20 6.07
N ALA A 132 -4.30 3.15 5.38
CA ALA A 132 -3.97 4.45 5.97
C ALA A 132 -5.22 5.23 6.40
N ALA A 133 -6.30 5.19 5.60
CA ALA A 133 -7.56 5.86 5.91
C ALA A 133 -8.25 5.26 7.15
N VAL A 134 -8.28 3.93 7.27
CA VAL A 134 -8.82 3.26 8.45
C VAL A 134 -7.97 3.58 9.68
N CYS A 135 -6.65 3.53 9.57
CA CYS A 135 -5.76 3.90 10.68
C CYS A 135 -6.00 5.34 11.15
N ALA A 136 -6.15 6.28 10.21
CA ALA A 136 -6.46 7.68 10.54
C ALA A 136 -7.81 7.83 11.25
N ALA A 137 -8.84 7.09 10.81
CA ALA A 137 -10.17 7.11 11.43
C ALA A 137 -10.19 6.52 12.85
N PHE A 138 -9.29 5.56 13.13
CA PHE A 138 -9.12 4.96 14.47
C PHE A 138 -8.03 5.63 15.30
N GLU A 139 -7.39 6.69 14.79
CA GLU A 139 -6.28 7.41 15.44
C GLU A 139 -5.09 6.50 15.80
N VAL A 140 -4.86 5.45 14.99
CA VAL A 140 -3.74 4.51 15.16
C VAL A 140 -2.61 4.88 14.19
N PRO A 141 -1.36 5.01 14.65
CA PRO A 141 -0.22 5.24 13.78
C PRO A 141 -0.08 4.16 12.70
N CYS A 142 0.24 4.58 11.46
CA CYS A 142 0.36 3.70 10.31
C CYS A 142 1.74 3.80 9.67
N THR A 143 2.29 2.66 9.26
CA THR A 143 3.48 2.55 8.41
C THR A 143 3.18 1.63 7.24
N LEU A 144 3.48 2.06 6.03
CA LEU A 144 3.35 1.26 4.81
C LEU A 144 4.75 0.99 4.25
N ILE A 145 5.10 -0.29 4.07
CA ILE A 145 6.38 -0.73 3.49
C ILE A 145 6.07 -1.49 2.21
N LYS A 146 6.61 -1.03 1.08
CA LYS A 146 6.35 -1.63 -0.24
C LYS A 146 7.64 -2.09 -0.90
N GLN A 147 7.60 -3.30 -1.46
CA GLN A 147 8.66 -3.87 -2.28
C GLN A 147 8.24 -3.83 -3.74
N VAL A 148 9.12 -3.32 -4.60
CA VAL A 148 8.86 -3.24 -6.04
C VAL A 148 8.87 -4.64 -6.65
N SER A 149 7.72 -5.09 -7.16
CA SER A 149 7.55 -6.40 -7.81
C SER A 149 7.63 -6.35 -9.33
N ASP A 150 7.25 -5.22 -9.92
CA ASP A 150 7.11 -5.06 -11.37
C ASP A 150 7.16 -3.58 -11.77
N ASN A 151 7.10 -3.32 -13.08
CA ASN A 151 7.20 -1.96 -13.64
C ASN A 151 5.83 -1.35 -13.99
N ALA A 152 4.74 -1.89 -13.50
CA ALA A 152 3.38 -1.44 -13.81
C ALA A 152 3.14 -1.30 -15.34
N ASP A 153 3.58 -2.28 -16.11
CA ASP A 153 3.50 -2.33 -17.56
C ASP A 153 2.80 -3.61 -18.06
N GLU A 154 2.84 -3.88 -19.35
CA GLU A 154 2.18 -5.02 -20.00
C GLU A 154 2.70 -6.40 -19.51
N GLN A 155 3.81 -6.44 -18.79
CA GLN A 155 4.39 -7.64 -18.20
C GLN A 155 4.13 -7.77 -16.70
N ALA A 156 3.54 -6.75 -16.07
CA ALA A 156 3.37 -6.63 -14.61
C ALA A 156 2.77 -7.88 -13.98
N ALA A 157 1.67 -8.41 -14.54
CA ALA A 157 1.00 -9.60 -13.97
C ALA A 157 1.91 -10.85 -13.94
N ARG A 158 2.76 -11.02 -14.97
CA ARG A 158 3.71 -12.15 -15.01
C ARG A 158 4.86 -11.94 -14.05
N THR A 159 5.41 -10.73 -14.01
CA THR A 159 6.56 -10.38 -13.18
C THR A 159 6.18 -10.44 -11.70
N TRP A 160 4.98 -9.96 -11.34
CA TRP A 160 4.47 -10.03 -9.97
C TRP A 160 4.45 -11.46 -9.43
N ALA A 161 3.87 -12.42 -10.17
CA ALA A 161 3.79 -13.80 -9.75
C ALA A 161 5.16 -14.45 -9.48
N GLN A 162 6.19 -14.01 -10.20
CA GLN A 162 7.57 -14.50 -10.02
C GLN A 162 8.31 -13.75 -8.90
N ALA A 163 8.01 -12.47 -8.69
CA ALA A 163 8.73 -11.61 -7.77
C ALA A 163 8.19 -11.67 -6.34
N VAL A 164 6.93 -12.07 -6.14
CA VAL A 164 6.26 -12.01 -4.83
C VAL A 164 7.01 -12.80 -3.76
N GLU A 165 7.54 -13.97 -4.08
CA GLU A 165 8.26 -14.81 -3.11
C GLU A 165 9.60 -14.18 -2.68
N LEU A 166 10.38 -13.69 -3.64
CA LEU A 166 11.63 -12.99 -3.34
C LEU A 166 11.37 -11.67 -2.58
N GLY A 167 10.30 -10.98 -2.97
CA GLY A 167 9.84 -9.76 -2.31
C GLY A 167 9.43 -9.99 -0.87
N ALA A 168 8.73 -11.09 -0.58
CA ALA A 168 8.31 -11.46 0.76
C ALA A 168 9.49 -11.67 1.72
N GLN A 169 10.59 -12.29 1.26
CA GLN A 169 11.81 -12.43 2.06
C GLN A 169 12.41 -11.06 2.40
N ARG A 170 12.54 -10.18 1.43
CA ARG A 170 13.09 -8.84 1.62
C ARG A 170 12.24 -7.97 2.54
N LEU A 171 10.91 -8.09 2.42
CA LEU A 171 9.97 -7.42 3.33
C LEU A 171 10.13 -7.90 4.77
N ALA A 172 10.25 -9.22 4.98
CA ALA A 172 10.50 -9.79 6.30
C ALA A 172 11.82 -9.29 6.89
N ASP A 173 12.90 -9.24 6.09
CA ASP A 173 14.21 -8.73 6.52
C ASP A 173 14.16 -7.22 6.87
N ALA A 174 13.38 -6.43 6.13
CA ALA A 174 13.19 -5.01 6.41
C ALA A 174 12.40 -4.79 7.72
N ILE A 175 11.32 -5.55 7.92
CA ILE A 175 10.46 -5.47 9.11
C ILE A 175 11.17 -5.99 10.36
N ALA A 176 12.06 -6.96 10.24
CA ALA A 176 12.82 -7.50 11.37
C ALA A 176 13.77 -6.47 12.02
N LYS A 177 14.05 -5.36 11.35
CA LYS A 177 14.89 -4.26 11.84
C LYS A 177 14.10 -3.16 12.56
N LEU A 178 12.76 -3.28 12.62
CA LEU A 178 11.86 -2.40 13.36
C LEU A 178 11.62 -2.91 14.78
#